data_ba7a8081e12b9b0b81bd00e572dd259c
#
_entry.id   ba7a8081e12b9b0b81bd00e572dd259c
#
_cell.length_a   1.000
_cell.length_b   1.000
_cell.length_c   1.000
_cell.angle_alpha   90.00
_cell.angle_beta   90.00
_cell.angle_gamma   90.00
#
_symmetry.space_group_name_H-M   'P 1'
#
loop_
_entity.id
_entity.type
_entity.pdbx_description
1 polymer ?
#
loop_
_entity_poly.entity_id
_entity_poly.type
_entity_poly.pdbx_seq_one_letter_code
_entity_poly.pdbx_strand_id
1 'polypeptide(L)'
;MSLDPTPPRSDDGRLLWSRSEELTGFEALMWRVEADPRMRSTVVIVETLDLEPDWDRFVAATEWASRVVPRFRERIVTPFLGAGTPHWALDPDFDLHYHLRRLRLPEGAGTPGLFTLAEQIAMTPLDPSRPLWEATLVGGLPDGGAALVFKLSHVLSDGMGLAQLLAGLHSRSREPMTDKPQPPPPSGPPATLSHEVVRQVRSDLGLVGGAARSLLGVASSLVRPDRAVRDAVAYVVSARRVLSPPPAPPLPALAHRSPSWRFRTLDVPFAELRAAGKSVGGSVNDAYVAGLLGAFRRYSERRGEPLPPDRLMPVTLPVSIRREEHEPGGNHFAPARLSAPVGIADPAARVVDVRRRMKIALGEPALESVEIVSAWLARLPGAVVAGFGGGATKSNDLQASNIPGLRDDAFLAGAKIVRSYPFAPLPGCAAMIAMVTHGDTCCVAANLDAASFTDLAGFEQDLADGFAEVLALGRSRG
;
A
#
# COMPACT_ATOMS: atom_id res chain seq x y z
N MET A 1 15.40 13.23 3.35
CA MET A 1 15.19 13.82 2.02
C MET A 1 13.71 14.11 1.93
N SER A 2 13.30 15.39 1.87
CA SER A 2 11.92 15.76 1.58
C SER A 2 11.76 15.58 0.08
N LEU A 3 11.17 14.49 -0.35
CA LEU A 3 10.68 14.37 -1.71
C LEU A 3 9.45 15.29 -1.78
N ASP A 4 9.46 16.29 -2.67
CA ASP A 4 8.21 16.93 -3.08
C ASP A 4 7.40 15.80 -3.75
N PRO A 5 6.33 15.30 -3.14
CA PRO A 5 5.64 14.13 -3.64
C PRO A 5 4.76 14.44 -4.86
N THR A 6 4.67 15.72 -5.28
CA THR A 6 3.75 16.13 -6.34
C THR A 6 4.27 15.67 -7.71
N PRO A 7 3.52 14.86 -8.47
CA PRO A 7 3.93 14.47 -9.81
C PRO A 7 4.01 15.67 -10.75
N PRO A 8 4.93 15.66 -11.73
CA PRO A 8 4.96 16.68 -12.76
C PRO A 8 3.68 16.65 -13.61
N ARG A 9 3.41 17.75 -14.29
CA ARG A 9 2.27 17.89 -15.21
C ARG A 9 2.75 17.95 -16.65
N SER A 10 1.92 17.44 -17.55
CA SER A 10 2.05 17.65 -18.99
C SER A 10 1.65 19.09 -19.38
N ASP A 11 1.96 19.49 -20.61
CA ASP A 11 1.62 20.82 -21.14
C ASP A 11 0.12 21.12 -21.13
N ASP A 12 -0.72 20.08 -21.24
CA ASP A 12 -2.18 20.20 -21.14
C ASP A 12 -2.72 20.16 -19.69
N GLY A 13 -1.82 20.12 -18.69
CA GLY A 13 -2.14 20.18 -17.26
C GLY A 13 -2.49 18.84 -16.59
N ARG A 14 -2.41 17.69 -17.30
CA ARG A 14 -2.58 16.37 -16.71
C ARG A 14 -1.39 15.98 -15.85
N LEU A 15 -1.64 15.20 -14.81
CA LEU A 15 -0.56 14.61 -14.03
C LEU A 15 0.15 13.51 -14.85
N LEU A 16 1.47 13.57 -14.86
CA LEU A 16 2.31 12.49 -15.39
C LEU A 16 2.41 11.39 -14.34
N TRP A 17 1.34 10.61 -14.20
CA TRP A 17 1.18 9.59 -13.19
C TRP A 17 0.58 8.30 -13.77
N SER A 18 1.25 7.16 -13.59
CA SER A 18 0.81 5.82 -14.01
C SER A 18 0.34 5.75 -15.48
N ARG A 19 1.21 6.11 -16.43
CA ARG A 19 0.86 6.24 -17.87
C ARG A 19 1.11 4.98 -18.69
N SER A 20 1.73 3.95 -18.09
CA SER A 20 1.97 2.68 -18.80
C SER A 20 0.67 2.11 -19.33
N GLU A 21 0.62 1.73 -20.62
CA GLU A 21 -0.55 1.09 -21.20
C GLU A 21 -0.75 -0.35 -20.68
N GLU A 22 0.34 -1.09 -20.46
CA GLU A 22 0.30 -2.45 -19.96
C GLU A 22 0.51 -2.49 -18.44
N LEU A 23 -0.11 -3.47 -17.79
CA LEU A 23 0.19 -3.77 -16.41
C LEU A 23 1.61 -4.33 -16.29
N THR A 24 2.33 -3.92 -15.25
CA THR A 24 3.58 -4.58 -14.87
C THR A 24 3.30 -6.05 -14.50
N GLY A 25 4.35 -6.87 -14.46
CA GLY A 25 4.19 -8.28 -14.08
C GLY A 25 3.54 -8.45 -12.71
N PHE A 26 3.88 -7.56 -11.76
CA PHE A 26 3.33 -7.60 -10.41
C PHE A 26 1.86 -7.11 -10.37
N GLU A 27 1.52 -6.08 -11.10
CA GLU A 27 0.14 -5.60 -11.23
C GLU A 27 -0.77 -6.65 -11.90
N ALA A 28 -0.28 -7.29 -12.97
CA ALA A 28 -0.98 -8.38 -13.64
C ALA A 28 -1.20 -9.59 -12.71
N LEU A 29 -0.22 -9.89 -11.85
CA LEU A 29 -0.34 -10.92 -10.83
C LEU A 29 -1.43 -10.57 -9.80
N MET A 30 -1.41 -9.35 -9.25
CA MET A 30 -2.44 -8.86 -8.32
C MET A 30 -3.84 -8.91 -8.95
N TRP A 31 -3.97 -8.44 -10.20
CA TRP A 31 -5.23 -8.48 -10.93
C TRP A 31 -5.79 -9.91 -11.08
N ARG A 32 -4.93 -10.87 -11.40
CA ARG A 32 -5.37 -12.27 -11.60
C ARG A 32 -5.81 -12.96 -10.32
N VAL A 33 -5.25 -12.61 -9.18
CA VAL A 33 -5.64 -13.21 -7.89
C VAL A 33 -6.81 -12.48 -7.21
N GLU A 34 -7.24 -11.33 -7.75
CA GLU A 34 -8.33 -10.50 -7.20
C GLU A 34 -9.67 -11.27 -7.05
N ALA A 35 -9.86 -12.33 -7.86
CA ALA A 35 -11.03 -13.20 -7.78
C ALA A 35 -11.12 -13.98 -6.44
N ASP A 36 -10.00 -14.23 -5.75
CA ASP A 36 -9.99 -14.81 -4.40
C ASP A 36 -10.19 -13.70 -3.36
N PRO A 37 -11.28 -13.74 -2.55
CA PRO A 37 -11.56 -12.70 -1.56
C PRO A 37 -10.42 -12.46 -0.55
N ARG A 38 -9.59 -13.47 -0.31
CA ARG A 38 -8.45 -13.38 0.64
C ARG A 38 -7.23 -12.69 0.02
N MET A 39 -7.20 -12.57 -1.29
CA MET A 39 -6.09 -12.00 -2.07
C MET A 39 -6.44 -10.64 -2.68
N ARG A 40 -7.63 -10.11 -2.39
CA ARG A 40 -8.05 -8.80 -2.88
C ARG A 40 -7.07 -7.72 -2.48
N SER A 41 -6.77 -6.87 -3.44
CA SER A 41 -5.82 -5.77 -3.31
C SER A 41 -6.49 -4.42 -3.04
N THR A 42 -7.65 -4.43 -2.37
CA THR A 42 -8.38 -3.21 -2.01
C THR A 42 -7.63 -2.37 -1.00
N VAL A 43 -7.42 -1.09 -1.34
CA VAL A 43 -6.92 -0.05 -0.43
C VAL A 43 -8.07 0.89 -0.09
N VAL A 44 -8.15 1.32 1.16
CA VAL A 44 -9.07 2.37 1.60
C VAL A 44 -8.29 3.44 2.33
N ILE A 45 -8.45 4.70 1.90
CA ILE A 45 -7.92 5.85 2.60
C ILE A 45 -9.11 6.57 3.24
N VAL A 46 -9.04 6.77 4.55
CA VAL A 46 -10.02 7.56 5.30
C VAL A 46 -9.38 8.89 5.64
N GLU A 47 -9.85 9.96 4.99
CA GLU A 47 -9.44 11.33 5.30
C GLU A 47 -10.52 12.00 6.11
N THR A 48 -10.22 12.37 7.37
CA THR A 48 -11.14 13.16 8.20
C THR A 48 -11.03 14.64 7.84
N LEU A 49 -12.16 15.31 7.76
CA LEU A 49 -12.30 16.69 7.31
C LEU A 49 -12.84 17.57 8.43
N ASP A 50 -12.37 18.81 8.51
CA ASP A 50 -12.80 19.78 9.53
C ASP A 50 -14.26 20.26 9.36
N LEU A 51 -14.81 20.10 8.18
CA LEU A 51 -16.22 20.38 7.85
C LEU A 51 -16.72 19.47 6.74
N GLU A 52 -18.05 19.33 6.61
CA GLU A 52 -18.65 18.66 5.45
C GLU A 52 -18.56 19.58 4.22
N PRO A 53 -17.84 19.18 3.15
CA PRO A 53 -17.75 19.95 1.91
C PRO A 53 -19.13 20.09 1.26
N ASP A 54 -19.33 21.18 0.54
CA ASP A 54 -20.46 21.30 -0.39
C ASP A 54 -20.40 20.16 -1.42
N TRP A 55 -21.54 19.49 -1.63
CA TRP A 55 -21.60 18.33 -2.52
C TRP A 55 -21.27 18.64 -3.97
N ASP A 56 -21.77 19.73 -4.51
CA ASP A 56 -21.54 20.10 -5.92
C ASP A 56 -20.08 20.46 -6.13
N ARG A 57 -19.46 21.12 -5.15
CA ARG A 57 -18.03 21.41 -5.15
C ARG A 57 -17.18 20.14 -5.07
N PHE A 58 -17.61 19.13 -4.28
CA PHE A 58 -16.95 17.84 -4.21
C PHE A 58 -17.06 17.06 -5.54
N VAL A 59 -18.24 17.04 -6.16
CA VAL A 59 -18.46 16.46 -7.49
C VAL A 59 -17.57 17.13 -8.54
N ALA A 60 -17.56 18.46 -8.57
CA ALA A 60 -16.72 19.23 -9.51
C ALA A 60 -15.22 18.99 -9.31
N ALA A 61 -14.76 18.85 -8.05
CA ALA A 61 -13.38 18.52 -7.74
C ALA A 61 -13.00 17.11 -8.22
N THR A 62 -13.90 16.14 -8.06
CA THR A 62 -13.68 14.77 -8.49
C THR A 62 -13.76 14.61 -10.02
N GLU A 63 -14.68 15.34 -10.67
CA GLU A 63 -14.71 15.43 -12.14
C GLU A 63 -13.40 15.99 -12.68
N TRP A 64 -12.90 17.08 -12.09
CA TRP A 64 -11.60 17.63 -12.44
C TRP A 64 -10.48 16.58 -12.22
N ALA A 65 -10.45 15.88 -11.07
CA ALA A 65 -9.45 14.86 -10.79
C ALA A 65 -9.45 13.74 -11.85
N SER A 66 -10.63 13.31 -12.31
CA SER A 66 -10.77 12.28 -13.34
C SER A 66 -10.27 12.71 -14.72
N ARG A 67 -10.23 14.02 -15.00
CA ARG A 67 -9.63 14.57 -16.23
C ARG A 67 -8.13 14.74 -16.13
N VAL A 68 -7.65 15.10 -14.93
CA VAL A 68 -6.23 15.31 -14.65
C VAL A 68 -5.48 13.98 -14.55
N VAL A 69 -6.16 12.93 -14.09
CA VAL A 69 -5.61 11.58 -13.94
C VAL A 69 -6.36 10.63 -14.90
N PRO A 70 -5.84 10.38 -16.11
CA PRO A 70 -6.51 9.53 -17.10
C PRO A 70 -6.88 8.16 -16.56
N ARG A 71 -6.05 7.59 -15.69
CA ARG A 71 -6.26 6.30 -15.03
C ARG A 71 -7.60 6.20 -14.28
N PHE A 72 -8.17 7.31 -13.83
CA PHE A 72 -9.50 7.33 -13.20
C PHE A 72 -10.66 7.13 -14.17
N ARG A 73 -10.38 7.17 -15.47
CA ARG A 73 -11.36 6.85 -16.53
C ARG A 73 -10.98 5.58 -17.29
N GLU A 74 -9.96 4.85 -16.86
CA GLU A 74 -9.50 3.63 -17.48
C GLU A 74 -9.88 2.40 -16.65
N ARG A 75 -10.23 1.33 -17.35
CA ARG A 75 -10.48 0.01 -16.79
C ARG A 75 -9.46 -1.00 -17.29
N ILE A 76 -9.32 -2.12 -16.59
CA ILE A 76 -8.42 -3.18 -17.03
C ILE A 76 -9.15 -4.08 -18.02
N VAL A 77 -8.53 -4.26 -19.18
CA VAL A 77 -8.97 -5.21 -20.19
C VAL A 77 -8.07 -6.45 -20.12
N THR A 78 -8.70 -7.61 -19.90
CA THR A 78 -8.01 -8.88 -19.91
C THR A 78 -8.09 -9.47 -21.33
N PRO A 79 -6.96 -9.89 -21.92
CA PRO A 79 -6.94 -10.48 -23.26
C PRO A 79 -7.83 -11.71 -23.38
N PHE A 80 -8.28 -11.96 -24.62
CA PHE A 80 -9.12 -13.10 -24.95
C PHE A 80 -8.51 -14.43 -24.46
N LEU A 81 -9.31 -15.32 -23.91
CA LEU A 81 -8.92 -16.57 -23.24
C LEU A 81 -8.07 -16.41 -21.98
N GLY A 82 -7.91 -15.21 -21.45
CA GLY A 82 -7.09 -14.96 -20.26
C GLY A 82 -5.58 -15.14 -20.48
N ALA A 83 -5.13 -15.34 -21.72
CA ALA A 83 -3.72 -15.42 -22.08
C ALA A 83 -3.21 -14.02 -22.44
N GLY A 84 -2.00 -13.67 -21.98
CA GLY A 84 -1.35 -12.40 -22.23
C GLY A 84 -1.43 -11.39 -21.08
N THR A 85 -0.80 -10.23 -21.28
CA THR A 85 -0.73 -9.18 -20.27
C THR A 85 -2.00 -8.32 -20.28
N PRO A 86 -2.71 -8.18 -19.15
CA PRO A 86 -3.80 -7.22 -19.02
C PRO A 86 -3.28 -5.80 -19.29
N HIS A 87 -4.16 -4.92 -19.77
CA HIS A 87 -3.79 -3.56 -20.08
C HIS A 87 -4.89 -2.57 -19.70
N TRP A 88 -4.53 -1.31 -19.61
CA TRP A 88 -5.45 -0.22 -19.33
C TRP A 88 -6.09 0.31 -20.61
N ALA A 89 -7.38 0.54 -20.58
CA ALA A 89 -8.13 1.14 -21.69
C ALA A 89 -9.20 2.09 -21.13
N LEU A 90 -9.47 3.17 -21.85
CA LEU A 90 -10.56 4.08 -21.48
C LEU A 90 -11.87 3.31 -21.39
N ASP A 91 -12.63 3.57 -20.32
CA ASP A 91 -13.99 3.10 -20.19
C ASP A 91 -14.91 3.97 -21.08
N PRO A 92 -15.51 3.41 -22.15
CA PRO A 92 -16.37 4.18 -23.06
C PRO A 92 -17.67 4.66 -22.38
N ASP A 93 -18.07 3.97 -21.32
CA ASP A 93 -19.28 4.21 -20.55
C ASP A 93 -18.98 4.82 -19.17
N PHE A 94 -17.86 5.56 -19.06
CA PHE A 94 -17.49 6.21 -17.81
C PHE A 94 -18.59 7.14 -17.31
N ASP A 95 -19.09 6.84 -16.11
CA ASP A 95 -20.06 7.66 -15.40
C ASP A 95 -19.50 8.04 -14.02
N LEU A 96 -19.25 9.32 -13.79
CA LEU A 96 -18.74 9.81 -12.51
C LEU A 96 -19.67 9.49 -11.34
N HIS A 97 -21.00 9.55 -11.58
CA HIS A 97 -21.98 9.27 -10.52
C HIS A 97 -21.95 7.83 -10.01
N TYR A 98 -21.50 6.88 -10.86
CA TYR A 98 -21.23 5.52 -10.41
C TYR A 98 -20.17 5.45 -9.32
N HIS A 99 -19.17 6.32 -9.37
CA HIS A 99 -18.01 6.33 -8.48
C HIS A 99 -18.22 7.15 -7.21
N LEU A 100 -19.26 8.00 -7.16
CA LEU A 100 -19.48 8.91 -6.04
C LEU A 100 -20.66 8.47 -5.18
N ARG A 101 -20.47 8.57 -3.85
CA ARG A 101 -21.53 8.33 -2.89
C ARG A 101 -21.52 9.42 -1.82
N ARG A 102 -22.70 9.79 -1.34
CA ARG A 102 -22.86 10.66 -0.16
C ARG A 102 -23.65 9.88 0.89
N LEU A 103 -23.06 9.73 2.07
CA LEU A 103 -23.68 9.04 3.20
C LEU A 103 -23.64 9.97 4.44
N ARG A 104 -24.52 9.68 5.38
CA ARG A 104 -24.51 10.37 6.67
C ARG A 104 -24.58 9.34 7.79
N LEU A 105 -23.69 9.49 8.77
CA LEU A 105 -23.70 8.62 9.94
C LEU A 105 -24.93 8.91 10.82
N PRO A 106 -25.49 7.88 11.47
CA PRO A 106 -26.48 8.08 12.53
C PRO A 106 -25.91 8.97 13.64
N GLU A 107 -26.80 9.71 14.29
CA GLU A 107 -26.44 10.54 15.44
C GLU A 107 -25.77 9.68 16.55
N GLY A 108 -24.67 10.17 17.09
CA GLY A 108 -23.89 9.48 18.13
C GLY A 108 -22.95 8.38 17.62
N ALA A 109 -22.96 8.01 16.32
CA ALA A 109 -22.07 6.99 15.78
C ALA A 109 -20.58 7.40 15.83
N GLY A 110 -20.29 8.68 15.61
CA GLY A 110 -18.95 9.26 15.70
C GLY A 110 -17.88 8.54 14.89
N THR A 111 -16.63 8.67 15.32
CA THR A 111 -15.47 8.04 14.68
C THR A 111 -15.54 6.50 14.64
N PRO A 112 -16.03 5.78 15.67
CA PRO A 112 -16.20 4.33 15.59
C PRO A 112 -17.18 3.90 14.49
N GLY A 113 -18.28 4.63 14.31
CA GLY A 113 -19.23 4.39 13.22
C GLY A 113 -18.64 4.62 11.85
N LEU A 114 -17.79 5.66 11.70
CA LEU A 114 -17.06 5.91 10.46
C LEU A 114 -16.17 4.72 10.07
N PHE A 115 -15.37 4.20 11.00
CA PHE A 115 -14.48 3.07 10.68
C PHE A 115 -15.26 1.77 10.44
N THR A 116 -16.36 1.53 11.15
CA THR A 116 -17.26 0.40 10.86
C THR A 116 -17.83 0.48 9.44
N LEU A 117 -18.25 1.67 9.00
CA LEU A 117 -18.70 1.89 7.62
C LEU A 117 -17.56 1.69 6.61
N ALA A 118 -16.36 2.20 6.90
CA ALA A 118 -15.19 2.04 6.06
C ALA A 118 -14.75 0.57 5.92
N GLU A 119 -14.87 -0.25 6.97
CA GLU A 119 -14.67 -1.71 6.93
C GLU A 119 -15.63 -2.38 5.93
N GLN A 120 -16.92 -2.01 5.96
CA GLN A 120 -17.92 -2.56 5.04
C GLN A 120 -17.62 -2.16 3.60
N ILE A 121 -17.27 -0.89 3.36
CA ILE A 121 -16.87 -0.39 2.05
C ILE A 121 -15.64 -1.15 1.54
N ALA A 122 -14.63 -1.36 2.40
CA ALA A 122 -13.39 -2.05 2.04
C ALA A 122 -13.61 -3.52 1.64
N MET A 123 -14.48 -4.23 2.36
CA MET A 123 -14.78 -5.64 2.10
C MET A 123 -15.71 -5.86 0.89
N THR A 124 -16.43 -4.84 0.43
CA THR A 124 -17.21 -4.91 -0.80
C THR A 124 -16.28 -4.89 -2.02
N PRO A 125 -16.37 -5.80 -2.99
CA PRO A 125 -15.49 -5.78 -4.16
C PRO A 125 -15.75 -4.55 -5.04
N LEU A 126 -14.72 -4.09 -5.76
CA LEU A 126 -14.85 -3.15 -6.87
C LEU A 126 -15.39 -3.90 -8.11
N ASP A 127 -16.15 -3.22 -8.95
CA ASP A 127 -16.59 -3.76 -10.23
C ASP A 127 -15.42 -3.77 -11.23
N PRO A 128 -14.98 -4.97 -11.69
CA PRO A 128 -13.85 -5.08 -12.62
C PRO A 128 -14.16 -4.55 -14.03
N SER A 129 -15.42 -4.30 -14.36
CA SER A 129 -15.84 -3.72 -15.64
C SER A 129 -15.74 -2.20 -15.71
N ARG A 130 -15.42 -1.55 -14.58
CA ARG A 130 -15.33 -0.10 -14.40
C ARG A 130 -13.92 0.31 -13.95
N PRO A 131 -13.58 1.62 -13.97
CA PRO A 131 -12.39 2.12 -13.29
C PRO A 131 -12.38 1.74 -11.81
N LEU A 132 -11.22 1.27 -11.32
CA LEU A 132 -11.12 0.55 -10.05
C LEU A 132 -10.99 1.50 -8.83
N TRP A 133 -11.93 2.42 -8.68
CA TRP A 133 -11.99 3.34 -7.53
C TRP A 133 -13.43 3.77 -7.21
N GLU A 134 -13.66 4.18 -5.97
CA GLU A 134 -14.91 4.75 -5.46
C GLU A 134 -14.59 5.80 -4.39
N ALA A 135 -15.36 6.87 -4.34
CA ALA A 135 -15.22 7.95 -3.35
C ALA A 135 -16.55 8.16 -2.61
N THR A 136 -16.55 7.95 -1.30
CA THR A 136 -17.71 8.13 -0.44
C THR A 136 -17.47 9.29 0.52
N LEU A 137 -18.25 10.36 0.37
CA LEU A 137 -18.28 11.45 1.34
C LEU A 137 -19.25 11.09 2.47
N VAL A 138 -18.73 11.06 3.70
CA VAL A 138 -19.47 10.66 4.90
C VAL A 138 -19.61 11.87 5.81
N GLY A 139 -20.84 12.40 5.93
CA GLY A 139 -21.17 13.47 6.88
C GLY A 139 -21.65 12.94 8.23
N GLY A 140 -21.91 13.86 9.17
CA GLY A 140 -22.46 13.51 10.49
C GLY A 140 -21.41 13.13 11.53
N LEU A 141 -20.16 13.52 11.33
CA LEU A 141 -19.12 13.45 12.35
C LEU A 141 -19.30 14.58 13.39
N PRO A 142 -18.71 14.44 14.58
CA PRO A 142 -18.74 15.50 15.61
C PRO A 142 -18.26 16.86 15.06
N ASP A 143 -18.73 17.93 15.68
CA ASP A 143 -18.34 19.32 15.36
C ASP A 143 -18.58 19.75 13.91
N GLY A 144 -19.53 19.10 13.22
CA GLY A 144 -19.84 19.38 11.83
C GLY A 144 -18.82 18.79 10.83
N GLY A 145 -17.92 17.96 11.31
CA GLY A 145 -16.91 17.28 10.50
C GLY A 145 -17.50 16.25 9.55
N ALA A 146 -16.67 15.85 8.60
CA ALA A 146 -16.96 14.82 7.63
C ALA A 146 -15.74 13.92 7.38
N ALA A 147 -15.88 12.92 6.55
CA ALA A 147 -14.76 12.14 6.05
C ALA A 147 -14.93 11.77 4.58
N LEU A 148 -13.81 11.70 3.86
CA LEU A 148 -13.73 10.99 2.59
C LEU A 148 -13.28 9.55 2.87
N VAL A 149 -14.05 8.57 2.40
CA VAL A 149 -13.63 7.18 2.30
C VAL A 149 -13.30 6.92 0.83
N PHE A 150 -12.01 6.99 0.49
CA PHE A 150 -11.53 6.76 -0.86
C PHE A 150 -11.03 5.33 -0.99
N LYS A 151 -11.71 4.54 -1.80
CA LYS A 151 -11.46 3.13 -2.04
C LYS A 151 -10.93 2.94 -3.44
N LEU A 152 -9.88 2.14 -3.58
CA LEU A 152 -9.29 1.82 -4.88
C LEU A 152 -8.58 0.45 -4.84
N SER A 153 -8.31 -0.10 -6.03
CA SER A 153 -7.46 -1.28 -6.14
C SER A 153 -5.98 -0.89 -6.07
N HIS A 154 -5.18 -1.64 -5.33
CA HIS A 154 -3.72 -1.48 -5.27
C HIS A 154 -3.04 -1.71 -6.63
N VAL A 155 -3.73 -2.35 -7.59
CA VAL A 155 -3.27 -2.47 -8.99
C VAL A 155 -3.06 -1.10 -9.63
N LEU A 156 -3.82 -0.06 -9.21
CA LEU A 156 -3.64 1.31 -9.70
C LEU A 156 -2.30 1.92 -9.29
N SER A 157 -1.84 1.67 -8.07
CA SER A 157 -0.57 2.21 -7.57
C SER A 157 -0.19 1.65 -6.21
N ASP A 158 1.10 1.69 -5.89
CA ASP A 158 1.62 1.45 -4.55
C ASP A 158 1.41 2.66 -3.62
N GLY A 159 1.76 2.49 -2.33
CA GLY A 159 1.57 3.54 -1.32
C GLY A 159 2.33 4.83 -1.64
N MET A 160 3.52 4.75 -2.25
CA MET A 160 4.30 5.92 -2.66
C MET A 160 3.63 6.65 -3.82
N GLY A 161 3.23 5.92 -4.86
CA GLY A 161 2.53 6.49 -6.01
C GLY A 161 1.17 7.08 -5.60
N LEU A 162 0.49 6.49 -4.62
CA LEU A 162 -0.76 7.00 -4.09
C LEU A 162 -0.56 8.30 -3.28
N ALA A 163 0.51 8.38 -2.46
CA ALA A 163 0.87 9.62 -1.79
C ALA A 163 1.17 10.75 -2.79
N GLN A 164 1.88 10.43 -3.88
CA GLN A 164 2.13 11.38 -4.98
C GLN A 164 0.83 11.83 -5.65
N LEU A 165 -0.10 10.90 -5.90
CA LEU A 165 -1.41 11.19 -6.48
C LEU A 165 -2.18 12.19 -5.63
N LEU A 166 -2.35 11.89 -4.34
CA LEU A 166 -3.09 12.74 -3.40
C LEU A 166 -2.42 14.12 -3.27
N ALA A 167 -1.09 14.18 -3.23
CA ALA A 167 -0.35 15.45 -3.23
C ALA A 167 -0.64 16.31 -4.46
N GLY A 168 -0.85 15.68 -5.62
CA GLY A 168 -1.18 16.36 -6.89
C GLY A 168 -2.65 16.76 -7.02
N LEU A 169 -3.55 16.12 -6.30
CA LEU A 169 -5.00 16.34 -6.36
C LEU A 169 -5.52 17.29 -5.28
N HIS A 170 -4.98 17.23 -4.07
CA HIS A 170 -5.40 18.08 -2.96
C HIS A 170 -5.01 19.55 -3.22
N SER A 171 -5.90 20.46 -2.85
CA SER A 171 -5.61 21.89 -2.86
C SER A 171 -4.73 22.28 -1.68
N ARG A 172 -3.94 23.35 -1.83
CA ARG A 172 -3.17 23.96 -0.73
C ARG A 172 -3.92 25.12 -0.07
N SER A 173 -5.12 25.41 -0.53
CA SER A 173 -5.98 26.48 -0.04
C SER A 173 -7.41 26.00 0.09
N ARG A 174 -8.12 26.58 1.07
CA ARG A 174 -9.57 26.39 1.27
C ARG A 174 -10.36 27.00 0.10
N GLU A 175 -9.88 28.14 -0.40
CA GLU A 175 -10.52 28.84 -1.49
C GLU A 175 -10.28 28.14 -2.85
N PRO A 176 -11.24 28.23 -3.77
CA PRO A 176 -11.06 27.70 -5.13
C PRO A 176 -9.87 28.40 -5.83
N MET A 177 -9.01 27.62 -6.46
CA MET A 177 -7.96 28.16 -7.34
C MET A 177 -8.56 28.55 -8.68
N THR A 178 -8.35 29.79 -9.11
CA THR A 178 -8.90 30.33 -10.37
C THR A 178 -8.06 29.95 -11.59
N ASP A 179 -6.79 29.66 -11.41
CA ASP A 179 -5.79 29.34 -12.43
C ASP A 179 -5.51 27.84 -12.57
N LYS A 180 -6.37 27.00 -11.98
CA LYS A 180 -6.23 25.56 -12.02
C LYS A 180 -6.37 25.02 -13.44
N PRO A 181 -5.40 24.24 -13.97
CA PRO A 181 -5.49 23.67 -15.32
C PRO A 181 -6.78 22.85 -15.51
N GLN A 182 -7.43 23.05 -16.66
CA GLN A 182 -8.70 22.39 -17.00
C GLN A 182 -8.52 21.50 -18.25
N PRO A 183 -7.82 20.35 -18.15
CA PRO A 183 -7.65 19.49 -19.31
C PRO A 183 -9.00 18.97 -19.82
N PRO A 184 -9.14 18.73 -21.14
CA PRO A 184 -10.31 18.03 -21.64
C PRO A 184 -10.37 16.60 -21.11
N PRO A 185 -11.54 15.93 -21.14
CA PRO A 185 -11.61 14.52 -20.82
C PRO A 185 -10.62 13.70 -21.64
N PRO A 186 -9.98 12.67 -21.08
CA PRO A 186 -9.13 11.77 -21.84
C PRO A 186 -9.90 11.17 -23.02
N SER A 187 -9.27 11.09 -24.18
CA SER A 187 -9.81 10.47 -25.38
C SER A 187 -8.80 9.48 -25.94
N GLY A 188 -9.28 8.36 -26.47
CA GLY A 188 -8.42 7.32 -27.05
C GLY A 188 -9.22 6.42 -27.99
N PRO A 189 -8.56 5.60 -28.80
CA PRO A 189 -9.25 4.67 -29.67
C PRO A 189 -10.02 3.65 -28.83
N PRO A 190 -11.21 3.25 -29.26
CA PRO A 190 -11.95 2.18 -28.59
C PRO A 190 -11.16 0.85 -28.64
N ALA A 191 -11.24 0.07 -27.57
CA ALA A 191 -10.67 -1.27 -27.51
C ALA A 191 -11.41 -2.17 -28.50
N THR A 192 -10.80 -2.40 -29.70
CA THR A 192 -11.37 -3.30 -30.70
C THR A 192 -10.61 -4.63 -30.69
N LEU A 193 -11.29 -5.72 -31.06
CA LEU A 193 -10.71 -7.08 -31.07
C LEU A 193 -9.42 -7.15 -31.90
N SER A 194 -9.34 -6.43 -33.01
CA SER A 194 -8.16 -6.36 -33.87
C SER A 194 -6.99 -5.67 -33.20
N HIS A 195 -7.22 -4.59 -32.47
CA HIS A 195 -6.20 -3.90 -31.69
C HIS A 195 -5.69 -4.80 -30.55
N GLU A 196 -6.57 -5.55 -29.91
CA GLU A 196 -6.21 -6.50 -28.85
C GLU A 196 -5.28 -7.60 -29.35
N VAL A 197 -5.58 -8.22 -30.50
CA VAL A 197 -4.74 -9.27 -31.10
C VAL A 197 -3.36 -8.74 -31.48
N VAL A 198 -3.29 -7.56 -32.11
CA VAL A 198 -2.01 -6.94 -32.48
C VAL A 198 -1.19 -6.58 -31.25
N ARG A 199 -1.82 -6.07 -30.21
CA ARG A 199 -1.18 -5.76 -28.92
C ARG A 199 -0.61 -7.01 -28.28
N GLN A 200 -1.41 -8.10 -28.22
CA GLN A 200 -1.00 -9.38 -27.66
C GLN A 200 0.27 -9.92 -28.35
N VAL A 201 0.30 -9.96 -29.68
CA VAL A 201 1.46 -10.42 -30.45
C VAL A 201 2.70 -9.56 -30.16
N ARG A 202 2.53 -8.24 -30.06
CA ARG A 202 3.63 -7.31 -29.77
C ARG A 202 4.20 -7.49 -28.36
N SER A 203 3.33 -7.68 -27.35
CA SER A 203 3.71 -7.95 -25.97
C SER A 203 4.48 -9.27 -25.85
N ASP A 204 4.01 -10.34 -26.50
CA ASP A 204 4.68 -11.65 -26.49
C ASP A 204 6.05 -11.62 -27.16
N LEU A 205 6.20 -10.90 -28.28
CA LEU A 205 7.49 -10.68 -28.93
C LEU A 205 8.44 -9.86 -28.05
N GLY A 206 7.93 -8.85 -27.34
CA GLY A 206 8.71 -8.02 -26.41
C GLY A 206 9.31 -8.85 -25.28
N LEU A 207 8.57 -9.79 -24.73
CA LEU A 207 9.03 -10.68 -23.66
C LEU A 207 10.10 -11.68 -24.12
N VAL A 208 9.94 -12.26 -25.29
CA VAL A 208 10.97 -13.13 -25.88
C VAL A 208 12.26 -12.34 -26.12
N GLY A 209 12.16 -11.12 -26.64
CA GLY A 209 13.30 -10.22 -26.82
C GLY A 209 13.93 -9.76 -25.49
N GLY A 210 13.14 -9.58 -24.45
CA GLY A 210 13.61 -9.28 -23.07
C GLY A 210 14.37 -10.45 -22.45
N ALA A 211 13.82 -11.66 -22.54
CA ALA A 211 14.47 -12.89 -22.07
C ALA A 211 15.79 -13.15 -22.80
N ALA A 212 15.82 -12.96 -24.13
CA ALA A 212 17.04 -13.10 -24.92
C ALA A 212 18.12 -12.07 -24.53
N ARG A 213 17.73 -10.81 -24.27
CA ARG A 213 18.68 -9.77 -23.79
C ARG A 213 19.22 -10.08 -22.40
N SER A 214 18.39 -10.60 -21.48
CA SER A 214 18.83 -11.02 -20.14
C SER A 214 19.83 -12.18 -20.24
N LEU A 215 19.60 -13.17 -21.11
CA LEU A 215 20.54 -14.26 -21.36
C LEU A 215 21.87 -13.77 -21.99
N LEU A 216 21.82 -12.80 -22.90
CA LEU A 216 23.01 -12.18 -23.47
C LEU A 216 23.77 -11.33 -22.43
N GLY A 217 23.07 -10.67 -21.51
CA GLY A 217 23.68 -9.96 -20.36
C GLY A 217 24.42 -10.92 -19.43
N VAL A 218 23.86 -12.10 -19.16
CA VAL A 218 24.53 -13.18 -18.41
C VAL A 218 25.74 -13.70 -19.19
N ALA A 219 25.64 -13.88 -20.49
CA ALA A 219 26.75 -14.32 -21.33
C ALA A 219 27.91 -13.31 -21.41
N SER A 220 27.61 -12.00 -21.38
CA SER A 220 28.64 -10.95 -21.36
C SER A 220 29.38 -10.85 -20.04
N SER A 221 28.80 -11.31 -18.93
CA SER A 221 29.47 -11.37 -17.61
C SER A 221 30.50 -12.50 -17.50
N LEU A 222 30.56 -13.43 -18.45
CA LEU A 222 31.57 -14.50 -18.53
C LEU A 222 33.00 -14.00 -18.81
N VAL A 223 33.18 -12.71 -19.07
CA VAL A 223 34.53 -12.11 -19.26
C VAL A 223 35.34 -12.05 -17.94
N ARG A 224 34.69 -12.23 -16.78
CA ARG A 224 35.35 -12.32 -15.45
C ARG A 224 34.71 -13.44 -14.64
N PRO A 225 35.06 -14.71 -14.86
CA PRO A 225 34.34 -15.86 -14.32
C PRO A 225 34.29 -15.90 -12.80
N ASP A 226 35.32 -15.47 -12.08
CA ASP A 226 35.36 -15.57 -10.61
C ASP A 226 34.44 -14.56 -9.90
N ARG A 227 34.16 -13.41 -10.52
CA ARG A 227 33.16 -12.44 -10.02
C ARG A 227 31.76 -12.86 -10.44
N ALA A 228 31.58 -13.24 -11.70
CA ALA A 228 30.28 -13.66 -12.24
C ALA A 228 29.71 -14.88 -11.49
N VAL A 229 30.54 -15.87 -11.13
CA VAL A 229 30.10 -17.03 -10.33
C VAL A 229 29.73 -16.62 -8.92
N ARG A 230 30.53 -15.76 -8.26
CA ARG A 230 30.21 -15.26 -6.91
C ARG A 230 28.92 -14.44 -6.90
N ASP A 231 28.75 -13.55 -7.87
CA ASP A 231 27.56 -12.70 -7.99
C ASP A 231 26.32 -13.56 -8.32
N ALA A 232 26.45 -14.57 -9.19
CA ALA A 232 25.38 -15.51 -9.49
C ALA A 232 24.99 -16.37 -8.28
N VAL A 233 25.96 -16.86 -7.51
CA VAL A 233 25.68 -17.60 -6.25
C VAL A 233 25.03 -16.71 -5.21
N ALA A 234 25.55 -15.50 -5.01
CA ALA A 234 24.94 -14.51 -4.11
C ALA A 234 23.50 -14.19 -4.51
N TYR A 235 23.26 -14.03 -5.82
CA TYR A 235 21.93 -13.79 -6.37
C TYR A 235 20.97 -14.97 -6.14
N VAL A 236 21.39 -16.21 -6.42
CA VAL A 236 20.55 -17.41 -6.20
C VAL A 236 20.22 -17.58 -4.72
N VAL A 237 21.18 -17.35 -3.83
CA VAL A 237 20.97 -17.40 -2.38
C VAL A 237 20.01 -16.30 -1.93
N SER A 238 20.14 -15.08 -2.47
CA SER A 238 19.25 -13.96 -2.19
C SER A 238 17.85 -14.21 -2.74
N ALA A 239 17.71 -14.68 -3.98
CA ALA A 239 16.42 -15.05 -4.57
C ALA A 239 15.69 -16.11 -3.74
N ARG A 240 16.42 -17.14 -3.27
CA ARG A 240 15.85 -18.14 -2.37
C ARG A 240 15.34 -17.52 -1.07
N ARG A 241 16.07 -16.57 -0.47
CA ARG A 241 15.61 -15.88 0.76
C ARG A 241 14.38 -15.00 0.52
N VAL A 242 14.35 -14.27 -0.60
CA VAL A 242 13.23 -13.40 -0.95
C VAL A 242 11.95 -14.20 -1.26
N LEU A 243 12.08 -15.35 -1.92
CA LEU A 243 10.95 -16.20 -2.31
C LEU A 243 10.51 -17.18 -1.21
N SER A 244 11.39 -17.52 -0.25
CA SER A 244 11.06 -18.42 0.85
C SER A 244 10.30 -17.69 1.96
N PRO A 245 9.39 -18.36 2.68
CA PRO A 245 8.82 -17.82 3.90
C PRO A 245 9.90 -17.38 4.88
N PRO A 246 9.66 -16.35 5.74
CA PRO A 246 10.56 -16.03 6.82
C PRO A 246 10.82 -17.28 7.69
N PRO A 247 12.04 -17.48 8.20
CA PRO A 247 12.35 -18.65 9.03
C PRO A 247 11.64 -18.63 10.40
N ALA A 248 11.14 -17.46 10.82
CA ALA A 248 10.38 -17.33 12.06
C ALA A 248 8.98 -17.96 11.90
N PRO A 249 8.54 -18.83 12.81
CA PRO A 249 7.17 -19.33 12.79
C PRO A 249 6.18 -18.25 13.20
N PRO A 250 4.94 -18.26 12.65
CA PRO A 250 3.87 -17.35 13.06
C PRO A 250 3.57 -17.44 14.57
N LEU A 251 2.99 -16.38 15.13
CA LEU A 251 2.52 -16.37 16.51
C LEU A 251 1.25 -17.23 16.63
N PRO A 252 1.17 -18.15 17.60
CA PRO A 252 -0.02 -18.99 17.78
C PRO A 252 -1.30 -18.16 18.00
N ALA A 253 -1.21 -17.06 18.75
CA ALA A 253 -2.31 -16.12 18.95
C ALA A 253 -2.91 -15.57 17.65
N LEU A 254 -2.17 -15.62 16.54
CA LEU A 254 -2.55 -15.11 15.25
C LEU A 254 -2.74 -16.19 14.18
N ALA A 255 -2.96 -17.45 14.57
CA ALA A 255 -2.99 -18.59 13.64
C ALA A 255 -4.21 -18.61 12.70
N HIS A 256 -5.32 -18.02 13.14
CA HIS A 256 -6.57 -18.05 12.37
C HIS A 256 -6.61 -16.91 11.33
N ARG A 257 -7.29 -17.16 10.22
CA ARG A 257 -7.48 -16.19 9.13
C ARG A 257 -8.93 -16.20 8.65
N SER A 258 -9.45 -15.01 8.32
CA SER A 258 -10.78 -14.82 7.75
C SER A 258 -10.74 -13.80 6.59
N PRO A 259 -11.81 -13.67 5.81
CA PRO A 259 -11.94 -12.58 4.85
C PRO A 259 -12.45 -11.27 5.49
N SER A 260 -12.63 -11.24 6.80
CA SER A 260 -13.24 -10.11 7.51
C SER A 260 -12.19 -9.17 8.10
N TRP A 261 -12.31 -7.90 7.79
CA TRP A 261 -11.37 -6.84 8.18
C TRP A 261 -11.92 -6.03 9.35
N ARG A 262 -11.00 -5.55 10.20
CA ARG A 262 -11.27 -4.61 11.29
C ARG A 262 -10.25 -3.49 11.28
N PHE A 263 -10.73 -2.26 11.35
CA PHE A 263 -9.90 -1.07 11.29
C PHE A 263 -9.67 -0.49 12.70
N ARG A 264 -8.41 -0.16 12.99
CA ARG A 264 -8.00 0.59 14.19
C ARG A 264 -7.00 1.66 13.79
N THR A 265 -6.99 2.75 14.51
CA THR A 265 -6.12 3.90 14.26
C THR A 265 -5.38 4.32 15.50
N LEU A 266 -4.20 4.92 15.32
CA LEU A 266 -3.44 5.55 16.38
C LEU A 266 -2.73 6.78 15.81
N ASP A 267 -2.84 7.90 16.53
CA ASP A 267 -2.08 9.11 16.24
C ASP A 267 -0.81 9.13 17.08
N VAL A 268 0.34 9.32 16.42
CA VAL A 268 1.65 9.38 17.08
C VAL A 268 2.34 10.67 16.67
N PRO A 269 2.83 11.51 17.64
CA PRO A 269 3.56 12.72 17.32
C PRO A 269 4.85 12.40 16.54
N PHE A 270 4.99 12.93 15.33
CA PHE A 270 6.15 12.66 14.46
C PHE A 270 7.47 13.05 15.10
N ALA A 271 7.52 14.22 15.75
CA ALA A 271 8.73 14.72 16.39
C ALA A 271 9.21 13.80 17.54
N GLU A 272 8.26 13.28 18.37
CA GLU A 272 8.57 12.36 19.45
C GLU A 272 9.04 11.00 18.94
N LEU A 273 8.36 10.43 17.92
CA LEU A 273 8.77 9.17 17.32
C LEU A 273 10.15 9.26 16.69
N ARG A 274 10.44 10.39 16.02
CA ARG A 274 11.76 10.68 15.46
C ARG A 274 12.84 10.82 16.54
N ALA A 275 12.55 11.52 17.64
CA ALA A 275 13.44 11.68 18.77
C ALA A 275 13.74 10.32 19.44
N ALA A 276 12.71 9.50 19.65
CA ALA A 276 12.85 8.15 20.19
C ALA A 276 13.76 7.26 19.33
N GLY A 277 13.56 7.22 18.02
CA GLY A 277 14.43 6.48 17.12
C GLY A 277 15.89 6.96 17.20
N LYS A 278 16.09 8.28 17.13
CA LYS A 278 17.44 8.89 17.17
C LYS A 278 18.16 8.66 18.50
N SER A 279 17.46 8.64 19.64
CA SER A 279 18.06 8.47 20.97
C SER A 279 18.86 7.16 21.11
N VAL A 280 18.51 6.14 20.34
CA VAL A 280 19.16 4.82 20.30
C VAL A 280 19.89 4.55 18.97
N GLY A 281 20.14 5.60 18.18
CA GLY A 281 20.83 5.51 16.91
C GLY A 281 19.99 4.90 15.77
N GLY A 282 18.68 4.80 15.93
CA GLY A 282 17.74 4.32 14.95
C GLY A 282 17.13 5.41 14.06
N SER A 283 16.20 5.01 13.20
CA SER A 283 15.37 5.86 12.35
C SER A 283 13.91 5.89 12.87
N VAL A 284 13.07 6.76 12.27
CA VAL A 284 11.62 6.75 12.50
C VAL A 284 11.03 5.39 12.19
N ASN A 285 11.50 4.76 11.11
CA ASN A 285 10.97 3.46 10.68
C ASN A 285 11.37 2.33 11.65
N ASP A 286 12.59 2.36 12.21
CA ASP A 286 13.02 1.42 13.24
C ASP A 286 12.17 1.55 14.50
N ALA A 287 11.89 2.79 14.95
CA ALA A 287 11.03 3.10 16.09
C ALA A 287 9.58 2.67 15.85
N TYR A 288 9.05 2.93 14.66
CA TYR A 288 7.72 2.51 14.23
C TYR A 288 7.54 0.98 14.31
N VAL A 289 8.43 0.23 13.67
CA VAL A 289 8.37 -1.24 13.72
C VAL A 289 8.55 -1.77 15.14
N ALA A 290 9.44 -1.17 15.93
CA ALA A 290 9.63 -1.56 17.33
C ALA A 290 8.38 -1.30 18.19
N GLY A 291 7.65 -0.20 17.95
CA GLY A 291 6.35 0.07 18.60
C GLY A 291 5.31 -1.01 18.27
N LEU A 292 5.20 -1.38 16.98
CA LEU A 292 4.32 -2.46 16.55
C LEU A 292 4.67 -3.79 17.23
N LEU A 293 5.95 -4.16 17.27
CA LEU A 293 6.38 -5.40 17.94
C LEU A 293 6.07 -5.39 19.44
N GLY A 294 6.15 -4.23 20.09
CA GLY A 294 5.70 -4.04 21.48
C GLY A 294 4.22 -4.36 21.65
N ALA A 295 3.37 -3.91 20.73
CA ALA A 295 1.96 -4.20 20.72
C ALA A 295 1.67 -5.70 20.56
N PHE A 296 2.31 -6.35 19.58
CA PHE A 296 2.13 -7.79 19.34
C PHE A 296 2.61 -8.65 20.51
N ARG A 297 3.71 -8.25 21.18
CA ARG A 297 4.18 -8.91 22.40
C ARG A 297 3.12 -8.84 23.49
N ARG A 298 2.60 -7.64 23.81
CA ARG A 298 1.55 -7.41 24.81
C ARG A 298 0.27 -8.20 24.50
N TYR A 299 -0.14 -8.20 23.21
CA TYR A 299 -1.29 -8.97 22.77
C TYR A 299 -1.14 -10.46 23.04
N SER A 300 0.02 -11.05 22.71
CA SER A 300 0.30 -12.46 22.99
C SER A 300 0.32 -12.76 24.48
N GLU A 301 0.97 -11.92 25.31
CA GLU A 301 1.01 -12.07 26.77
C GLU A 301 -0.38 -12.02 27.38
N ARG A 302 -1.22 -11.07 26.94
CA ARG A 302 -2.61 -10.92 27.42
C ARG A 302 -3.49 -12.11 27.01
N ARG A 303 -3.16 -12.77 25.91
CA ARG A 303 -3.81 -14.02 25.46
C ARG A 303 -3.31 -15.26 26.20
N GLY A 304 -2.44 -15.12 27.20
CA GLY A 304 -1.86 -16.21 27.96
C GLY A 304 -0.69 -16.92 27.23
N GLU A 305 -0.12 -16.30 26.23
CA GLU A 305 1.00 -16.82 25.44
C GLU A 305 2.24 -15.93 25.64
N PRO A 306 2.93 -16.00 26.80
CA PRO A 306 4.12 -15.21 27.04
C PRO A 306 5.24 -15.61 26.08
N LEU A 307 5.90 -14.61 25.50
CA LEU A 307 6.93 -14.83 24.49
C LEU A 307 8.32 -14.88 25.14
N PRO A 308 9.15 -15.89 24.83
CA PRO A 308 10.54 -15.92 25.28
C PRO A 308 11.32 -14.76 24.63
N PRO A 309 12.43 -14.27 25.28
CA PRO A 309 13.18 -13.11 24.81
C PRO A 309 13.76 -13.23 23.41
N ASP A 310 14.05 -14.44 22.95
CA ASP A 310 14.58 -14.76 21.63
C ASP A 310 13.50 -15.03 20.58
N ARG A 311 12.21 -14.91 20.95
CA ARG A 311 11.10 -15.14 20.02
C ARG A 311 11.13 -14.13 18.88
N LEU A 312 11.05 -14.67 17.67
CA LEU A 312 10.91 -13.92 16.42
C LEU A 312 9.52 -14.14 15.83
N MET A 313 9.02 -13.14 15.09
CA MET A 313 7.79 -13.25 14.30
C MET A 313 8.05 -12.89 12.83
N PRO A 314 7.31 -13.45 11.88
CA PRO A 314 7.44 -13.13 10.47
C PRO A 314 6.78 -11.77 10.17
N VAL A 315 7.58 -10.84 9.64
CA VAL A 315 7.13 -9.51 9.22
C VAL A 315 7.56 -9.27 7.78
N THR A 316 6.69 -8.66 7.00
CA THR A 316 7.01 -8.16 5.65
C THR A 316 6.97 -6.64 5.63
N LEU A 317 7.98 -6.04 5.02
CA LEU A 317 8.07 -4.61 4.78
C LEU A 317 8.02 -4.38 3.26
N PRO A 318 7.00 -3.72 2.72
CA PRO A 318 7.04 -3.27 1.33
C PRO A 318 8.13 -2.20 1.21
N VAL A 319 9.10 -2.47 0.35
CA VAL A 319 10.23 -1.58 0.10
C VAL A 319 10.13 -1.04 -1.31
N SER A 320 10.18 0.27 -1.46
CA SER A 320 10.21 0.88 -2.79
C SER A 320 11.50 0.49 -3.51
N ILE A 321 11.34 -0.11 -4.69
CA ILE A 321 12.42 -0.37 -5.65
C ILE A 321 12.38 0.66 -6.79
N ARG A 322 11.68 1.76 -6.58
CA ARG A 322 11.53 2.86 -7.54
C ARG A 322 12.90 3.51 -7.81
N ARG A 323 13.21 3.69 -9.09
CA ARG A 323 14.40 4.40 -9.59
C ARG A 323 13.98 5.76 -10.16
N GLU A 324 14.94 6.64 -10.37
CA GLU A 324 14.68 7.97 -10.97
C GLU A 324 14.08 7.91 -12.37
N GLU A 325 14.34 6.82 -13.10
CA GLU A 325 13.82 6.55 -14.45
C GLU A 325 12.35 6.12 -14.47
N HIS A 326 11.81 5.69 -13.32
CA HIS A 326 10.42 5.25 -13.24
C HIS A 326 9.47 6.44 -13.17
N GLU A 327 8.44 6.43 -14.00
CA GLU A 327 7.37 7.41 -13.93
C GLU A 327 6.69 7.40 -12.54
N PRO A 328 6.15 8.55 -12.07
CA PRO A 328 5.29 8.58 -10.90
C PRO A 328 4.08 7.64 -11.04
N GLY A 329 3.61 7.08 -9.93
CA GLY A 329 2.53 6.09 -9.95
C GLY A 329 3.01 4.67 -10.24
N GLY A 330 2.10 3.73 -10.52
CA GLY A 330 2.41 2.31 -10.70
C GLY A 330 2.87 1.61 -9.42
N ASN A 331 3.20 0.33 -9.54
CA ASN A 331 3.63 -0.51 -8.42
C ASN A 331 5.11 -0.86 -8.55
N HIS A 332 5.95 -0.18 -7.77
CA HIS A 332 7.40 -0.35 -7.75
C HIS A 332 7.88 -0.67 -6.34
N PHE A 333 7.43 -1.79 -5.79
CA PHE A 333 7.87 -2.26 -4.49
C PHE A 333 8.18 -3.76 -4.50
N ALA A 334 9.03 -4.17 -3.58
CA ALA A 334 9.33 -5.57 -3.30
C ALA A 334 9.10 -5.89 -1.82
N PRO A 335 8.63 -7.09 -1.48
CA PRO A 335 8.42 -7.51 -0.09
C PRO A 335 9.74 -7.92 0.56
N ALA A 336 10.34 -7.04 1.37
CA ALA A 336 11.46 -7.41 2.24
C ALA A 336 10.94 -8.19 3.44
N ARG A 337 11.44 -9.42 3.62
CA ARG A 337 10.98 -10.33 4.68
C ARG A 337 11.92 -10.28 5.87
N LEU A 338 11.34 -10.15 7.05
CA LEU A 338 12.06 -9.96 8.31
C LEU A 338 11.57 -10.96 9.36
N SER A 339 12.51 -11.67 10.01
CA SER A 339 12.26 -12.34 11.29
C SER A 339 12.44 -11.32 12.40
N ALA A 340 11.34 -10.69 12.83
CA ALA A 340 11.36 -9.54 13.73
C ALA A 340 11.40 -9.93 15.21
N PRO A 341 12.15 -9.22 16.08
CA PRO A 341 12.42 -9.61 17.46
C PRO A 341 11.25 -9.23 18.39
N VAL A 342 10.14 -9.96 18.30
CA VAL A 342 8.94 -9.70 19.10
C VAL A 342 9.11 -10.02 20.59
N GLY A 343 10.01 -10.94 20.95
CA GLY A 343 10.26 -11.35 22.33
C GLY A 343 11.08 -10.34 23.15
N ILE A 344 11.76 -9.37 22.52
CA ILE A 344 12.57 -8.38 23.24
C ILE A 344 11.64 -7.39 23.98
N ALA A 345 11.69 -7.43 25.32
CA ALA A 345 10.86 -6.59 26.18
C ALA A 345 11.36 -5.14 26.23
N ASP A 346 12.71 -4.93 26.33
CA ASP A 346 13.30 -3.58 26.37
C ASP A 346 13.14 -2.86 25.03
N PRO A 347 12.45 -1.69 24.99
CA PRO A 347 12.19 -0.98 23.75
C PRO A 347 13.45 -0.45 23.05
N ALA A 348 14.50 -0.08 23.82
CA ALA A 348 15.75 0.39 23.25
C ALA A 348 16.48 -0.75 22.51
N ALA A 349 16.64 -1.91 23.15
CA ALA A 349 17.22 -3.10 22.55
C ALA A 349 16.42 -3.57 21.33
N ARG A 350 15.09 -3.49 21.40
CA ARG A 350 14.19 -3.85 20.30
C ARG A 350 14.38 -2.95 19.08
N VAL A 351 14.47 -1.61 19.23
CA VAL A 351 14.78 -0.68 18.14
C VAL A 351 16.13 -1.00 17.48
N VAL A 352 17.15 -1.26 18.30
CA VAL A 352 18.51 -1.58 17.80
C VAL A 352 18.51 -2.90 17.00
N ASP A 353 17.85 -3.94 17.49
CA ASP A 353 17.80 -5.23 16.80
C ASP A 353 16.95 -5.17 15.52
N VAL A 354 15.80 -4.48 15.55
CA VAL A 354 14.98 -4.16 14.35
C VAL A 354 15.86 -3.51 13.29
N ARG A 355 16.58 -2.45 13.63
CA ARG A 355 17.49 -1.75 12.69
C ARG A 355 18.51 -2.67 12.06
N ARG A 356 19.15 -3.51 12.87
CA ARG A 356 20.16 -4.47 12.39
C ARG A 356 19.57 -5.43 11.35
N ARG A 357 18.40 -6.00 11.66
CA ARG A 357 17.68 -6.96 10.78
C ARG A 357 17.13 -6.30 9.52
N MET A 358 16.59 -5.09 9.65
CA MET A 358 16.10 -4.33 8.50
C MET A 358 17.22 -4.01 7.51
N LYS A 359 18.41 -3.62 7.98
CA LYS A 359 19.56 -3.37 7.10
C LYS A 359 19.93 -4.62 6.28
N ILE A 360 19.86 -5.80 6.89
CA ILE A 360 20.13 -7.07 6.20
C ILE A 360 19.03 -7.34 5.14
N ALA A 361 17.76 -7.22 5.53
CA ALA A 361 16.64 -7.50 4.62
C ALA A 361 16.56 -6.51 3.44
N LEU A 362 16.90 -5.23 3.67
CA LEU A 362 16.91 -4.20 2.62
C LEU A 362 18.12 -4.30 1.69
N GLY A 363 19.20 -4.94 2.13
CA GLY A 363 20.40 -5.17 1.34
C GLY A 363 20.35 -6.41 0.42
N GLU A 364 19.21 -7.10 0.32
CA GLU A 364 19.09 -8.30 -0.52
C GLU A 364 19.04 -7.94 -2.02
N PRO A 365 20.03 -8.36 -2.84
CA PRO A 365 20.09 -8.00 -4.27
C PRO A 365 18.91 -8.51 -5.10
N ALA A 366 18.26 -9.60 -4.67
CA ALA A 366 17.18 -10.22 -5.42
C ALA A 366 15.81 -9.52 -5.26
N LEU A 367 15.71 -8.45 -4.46
CA LEU A 367 14.47 -7.65 -4.36
C LEU A 367 14.06 -7.08 -5.72
N GLU A 368 15.03 -6.71 -6.57
CA GLU A 368 14.77 -6.19 -7.93
C GLU A 368 14.20 -7.25 -8.88
N SER A 369 14.32 -8.53 -8.56
CA SER A 369 13.88 -9.64 -9.43
C SER A 369 12.44 -10.04 -9.22
N VAL A 370 11.78 -9.50 -8.21
CA VAL A 370 10.37 -9.81 -7.90
C VAL A 370 9.48 -9.51 -9.11
N GLU A 371 9.76 -8.45 -9.86
CA GLU A 371 8.99 -8.09 -11.05
C GLU A 371 9.12 -9.12 -12.16
N ILE A 372 10.32 -9.62 -12.43
CA ILE A 372 10.55 -10.65 -13.45
C ILE A 372 9.80 -11.93 -13.10
N VAL A 373 9.90 -12.37 -11.85
CA VAL A 373 9.22 -13.58 -11.38
C VAL A 373 7.70 -13.38 -11.45
N SER A 374 7.20 -12.22 -11.05
CA SER A 374 5.78 -11.87 -11.09
C SER A 374 5.23 -11.89 -12.52
N ALA A 375 5.99 -11.40 -13.50
CA ALA A 375 5.60 -11.43 -14.93
C ALA A 375 5.42 -12.86 -15.46
N TRP A 376 6.21 -13.81 -15.00
CA TRP A 376 6.05 -15.22 -15.33
C TRP A 376 4.85 -15.85 -14.63
N LEU A 377 4.69 -15.60 -13.33
CA LEU A 377 3.57 -16.11 -12.54
C LEU A 377 2.23 -15.55 -13.03
N ALA A 378 2.18 -14.30 -13.46
CA ALA A 378 0.99 -13.67 -14.02
C ALA A 378 0.46 -14.33 -15.31
N ARG A 379 1.21 -15.23 -15.93
CA ARG A 379 0.76 -16.01 -17.11
C ARG A 379 0.05 -17.31 -16.75
N LEU A 380 0.16 -17.72 -15.48
CA LEU A 380 -0.55 -18.89 -14.98
C LEU A 380 -2.02 -18.53 -14.67
N PRO A 381 -2.94 -19.52 -14.73
CA PRO A 381 -4.32 -19.29 -14.31
C PRO A 381 -4.39 -18.76 -12.87
N GLY A 382 -5.26 -17.77 -12.63
CA GLY A 382 -5.36 -17.09 -11.33
C GLY A 382 -5.56 -18.05 -10.14
N ALA A 383 -6.35 -19.12 -10.32
CA ALA A 383 -6.56 -20.14 -9.28
C ALA A 383 -5.26 -20.87 -8.88
N VAL A 384 -4.37 -21.12 -9.85
CA VAL A 384 -3.06 -21.76 -9.61
C VAL A 384 -2.18 -20.79 -8.79
N VAL A 385 -2.13 -19.54 -9.22
CA VAL A 385 -1.33 -18.49 -8.56
C VAL A 385 -1.85 -18.22 -7.15
N ALA A 386 -3.17 -18.12 -6.96
CA ALA A 386 -3.79 -17.93 -5.65
C ALA A 386 -3.47 -19.09 -4.69
N GLY A 387 -3.42 -20.33 -5.21
CA GLY A 387 -3.03 -21.52 -4.45
C GLY A 387 -1.59 -21.42 -3.92
N PHE A 388 -0.64 -21.01 -4.75
CA PHE A 388 0.77 -20.81 -4.36
C PHE A 388 0.94 -19.57 -3.46
N GLY A 389 0.35 -18.44 -3.84
CA GLY A 389 0.43 -17.17 -3.11
C GLY A 389 -0.19 -17.27 -1.71
N GLY A 390 -1.36 -17.90 -1.59
CA GLY A 390 -2.05 -18.07 -0.32
C GLY A 390 -1.28 -18.89 0.72
N GLY A 391 -0.45 -19.86 0.29
CA GLY A 391 0.45 -20.59 1.17
C GLY A 391 1.61 -19.74 1.70
N ALA A 392 2.24 -18.97 0.83
CA ALA A 392 3.38 -18.13 1.18
C ALA A 392 2.99 -16.92 2.06
N THR A 393 1.80 -16.36 1.87
CA THR A 393 1.32 -15.20 2.64
C THR A 393 0.76 -15.57 4.02
N LYS A 394 0.17 -16.76 4.19
CA LYS A 394 -0.31 -17.26 5.48
C LYS A 394 0.80 -17.46 6.53
N SER A 395 2.05 -17.55 6.11
CA SER A 395 3.20 -17.63 7.01
C SER A 395 3.65 -16.27 7.53
N ASN A 396 2.93 -15.19 7.23
CA ASN A 396 3.27 -13.84 7.62
C ASN A 396 2.23 -13.30 8.62
N ASP A 397 2.69 -12.78 9.77
CA ASP A 397 1.80 -12.22 10.79
C ASP A 397 1.51 -10.75 10.56
N LEU A 398 2.54 -10.00 10.17
CA LEU A 398 2.46 -8.55 10.02
C LEU A 398 3.06 -8.09 8.69
N GLN A 399 2.32 -7.25 7.99
CA GLN A 399 2.90 -6.33 7.01
C GLN A 399 2.94 -4.93 7.61
N ALA A 400 4.10 -4.26 7.53
CA ALA A 400 4.25 -2.91 8.07
C ALA A 400 4.78 -1.98 6.98
N SER A 401 4.07 -0.89 6.74
CA SER A 401 4.40 0.12 5.72
C SER A 401 4.55 1.49 6.34
N ASN A 402 5.57 2.23 5.92
CA ASN A 402 5.72 3.64 6.27
C ASN A 402 5.75 4.46 4.98
N ILE A 403 4.73 5.26 4.78
CA ILE A 403 4.48 6.02 3.56
C ILE A 403 4.76 7.49 3.87
N PRO A 404 5.58 8.20 3.07
CA PRO A 404 5.70 9.65 3.22
C PRO A 404 4.36 10.31 2.93
N GLY A 405 4.00 11.29 3.76
CA GLY A 405 2.76 12.04 3.61
C GLY A 405 2.99 13.53 3.42
N LEU A 406 1.91 14.29 3.44
CA LEU A 406 1.90 15.73 3.30
C LEU A 406 2.16 16.41 4.63
N ARG A 407 3.16 17.32 4.68
CA ARG A 407 3.45 18.12 5.86
C ARG A 407 2.68 19.44 5.87
N ASP A 408 2.33 19.93 4.71
CA ASP A 408 1.56 21.15 4.56
C ASP A 408 0.06 20.89 4.66
N ASP A 409 -0.69 21.93 4.97
CA ASP A 409 -2.15 21.87 4.96
C ASP A 409 -2.67 21.43 3.59
N ALA A 410 -3.60 20.49 3.59
CA ALA A 410 -4.24 19.97 2.40
C ALA A 410 -5.76 20.12 2.51
N PHE A 411 -6.41 20.41 1.39
CA PHE A 411 -7.84 20.68 1.34
C PHE A 411 -8.51 19.86 0.24
N LEU A 412 -9.69 19.35 0.55
CA LEU A 412 -10.58 18.66 -0.38
C LEU A 412 -11.88 19.45 -0.52
N ALA A 413 -12.17 20.00 -1.70
CA ALA A 413 -13.38 20.79 -1.96
C ALA A 413 -13.65 21.87 -0.89
N GLY A 414 -12.60 22.50 -0.36
CA GLY A 414 -12.65 23.54 0.66
C GLY A 414 -12.64 23.08 2.10
N ALA A 415 -12.79 21.80 2.39
CA ALA A 415 -12.60 21.24 3.71
C ALA A 415 -11.11 20.92 3.95
N LYS A 416 -10.59 21.24 5.14
CA LYS A 416 -9.23 20.89 5.54
C LYS A 416 -9.16 19.42 5.92
N ILE A 417 -8.17 18.71 5.37
CA ILE A 417 -7.86 17.35 5.79
C ILE A 417 -7.16 17.41 7.15
N VAL A 418 -7.78 16.80 8.16
CA VAL A 418 -7.28 16.79 9.54
C VAL A 418 -6.38 15.57 9.77
N ARG A 419 -6.80 14.39 9.27
CA ARG A 419 -6.06 13.13 9.35
C ARG A 419 -6.23 12.34 8.07
N SER A 420 -5.26 11.48 7.78
CA SER A 420 -5.32 10.56 6.63
C SER A 420 -4.86 9.17 7.09
N TYR A 421 -5.75 8.18 7.04
CA TYR A 421 -5.49 6.82 7.49
C TYR A 421 -5.55 5.83 6.31
N PRO A 422 -4.40 5.30 5.86
CA PRO A 422 -4.35 4.35 4.75
C PRO A 422 -4.50 2.91 5.24
N PHE A 423 -5.63 2.27 4.95
CA PHE A 423 -5.87 0.85 5.20
C PHE A 423 -5.54 0.05 3.95
N ALA A 424 -4.46 -0.71 3.99
CA ALA A 424 -4.02 -1.55 2.90
C ALA A 424 -4.50 -3.00 3.07
N PRO A 425 -4.50 -3.82 1.99
CA PRO A 425 -5.08 -5.16 2.00
C PRO A 425 -4.31 -6.15 2.89
N LEU A 426 -5.01 -7.24 3.28
CA LEU A 426 -4.48 -8.35 4.08
C LEU A 426 -4.22 -9.60 3.22
N PRO A 427 -3.27 -9.64 2.26
CA PRO A 427 -3.11 -10.81 1.42
C PRO A 427 -2.61 -12.02 2.23
N GLY A 428 -3.50 -12.62 3.04
CA GLY A 428 -3.25 -13.78 3.90
C GLY A 428 -2.50 -13.51 5.20
N CYS A 429 -2.05 -12.28 5.51
CA CYS A 429 -1.44 -11.95 6.80
C CYS A 429 -2.50 -11.65 7.88
N ALA A 430 -2.08 -11.64 9.16
CA ALA A 430 -2.97 -11.33 10.28
C ALA A 430 -3.24 -9.83 10.40
N ALA A 431 -2.24 -9.01 10.12
CA ALA A 431 -2.33 -7.57 10.19
C ALA A 431 -1.55 -6.91 9.06
N MET A 432 -2.12 -5.85 8.50
CA MET A 432 -1.41 -4.85 7.71
C MET A 432 -1.52 -3.51 8.40
N ILE A 433 -0.39 -2.97 8.84
CA ILE A 433 -0.36 -1.68 9.54
C ILE A 433 0.45 -0.71 8.69
N ALA A 434 -0.19 0.39 8.31
CA ALA A 434 0.44 1.44 7.53
C ALA A 434 0.50 2.73 8.35
N MET A 435 1.57 3.48 8.18
CA MET A 435 1.75 4.79 8.78
C MET A 435 1.96 5.82 7.69
N VAL A 436 1.25 6.92 7.75
CA VAL A 436 1.48 8.10 6.91
C VAL A 436 1.68 9.33 7.79
N THR A 437 2.62 10.20 7.44
CA THR A 437 2.80 11.47 8.16
C THR A 437 1.91 12.55 7.55
N HIS A 438 0.99 13.11 8.34
CA HIS A 438 0.16 14.25 7.95
C HIS A 438 0.40 15.40 8.94
N GLY A 439 0.91 16.53 8.42
CA GLY A 439 1.37 17.61 9.30
C GLY A 439 2.48 17.15 10.25
N ASP A 440 2.25 17.27 11.54
CA ASP A 440 3.14 16.86 12.63
C ASP A 440 2.77 15.48 13.23
N THR A 441 1.76 14.82 12.68
CA THR A 441 1.20 13.56 13.20
C THR A 441 1.49 12.39 12.26
N CYS A 442 1.99 11.30 12.82
CA CYS A 442 2.00 9.99 12.17
C CYS A 442 0.63 9.33 12.38
N CYS A 443 -0.16 9.25 11.32
CA CYS A 443 -1.45 8.54 11.31
C CYS A 443 -1.18 7.05 11.07
N VAL A 444 -1.33 6.23 12.09
CA VAL A 444 -1.17 4.78 12.02
C VAL A 444 -2.53 4.15 11.75
N ALA A 445 -2.64 3.38 10.69
CA ALA A 445 -3.85 2.67 10.28
C ALA A 445 -3.59 1.16 10.31
N ALA A 446 -4.28 0.44 11.18
CA ALA A 446 -4.18 -1.00 11.33
C ALA A 446 -5.40 -1.67 10.70
N ASN A 447 -5.18 -2.43 9.63
CA ASN A 447 -6.14 -3.39 9.10
C ASN A 447 -5.83 -4.76 9.70
N LEU A 448 -6.80 -5.33 10.42
CA LEU A 448 -6.68 -6.53 11.24
C LEU A 448 -7.63 -7.61 10.74
N ASP A 449 -7.16 -8.85 10.66
CA ASP A 449 -8.01 -10.02 10.39
C ASP A 449 -8.87 -10.32 11.62
N ALA A 450 -10.20 -10.36 11.44
CA ALA A 450 -11.16 -10.53 12.55
C ALA A 450 -11.05 -11.88 13.27
N ALA A 451 -10.53 -12.94 12.61
CA ALA A 451 -10.31 -14.23 13.24
C ALA A 451 -8.99 -14.28 14.03
N SER A 452 -7.98 -13.49 13.63
CA SER A 452 -6.73 -13.36 14.39
C SER A 452 -6.88 -12.43 15.59
N PHE A 453 -7.62 -11.34 15.45
CA PHE A 453 -7.80 -10.35 16.50
C PHE A 453 -9.21 -10.39 17.07
N THR A 454 -9.42 -11.26 18.06
CA THR A 454 -10.72 -11.46 18.70
C THR A 454 -11.00 -10.47 19.84
N ASP A 455 -9.96 -9.81 20.36
CA ASP A 455 -10.05 -8.73 21.35
C ASP A 455 -9.47 -7.44 20.74
N LEU A 456 -10.31 -6.74 20.01
CA LEU A 456 -9.93 -5.53 19.28
C LEU A 456 -9.64 -4.35 20.20
N ALA A 457 -10.44 -4.17 21.26
CA ALA A 457 -10.23 -3.08 22.22
C ALA A 457 -8.92 -3.27 22.98
N GLY A 458 -8.63 -4.49 23.40
CA GLY A 458 -7.36 -4.79 24.03
C GLY A 458 -6.17 -4.62 23.08
N PHE A 459 -6.27 -5.00 21.80
CA PHE A 459 -5.19 -4.75 20.85
C PHE A 459 -4.97 -3.25 20.58
N GLU A 460 -6.04 -2.45 20.55
CA GLU A 460 -5.95 -0.99 20.43
C GLU A 460 -5.16 -0.39 21.60
N GLN A 461 -5.41 -0.84 22.82
CA GLN A 461 -4.63 -0.45 24.00
C GLN A 461 -3.17 -0.94 23.89
N ASP A 462 -2.93 -2.20 23.48
CA ASP A 462 -1.59 -2.74 23.29
C ASP A 462 -0.81 -1.96 22.23
N LEU A 463 -1.49 -1.48 21.17
CA LEU A 463 -0.90 -0.64 20.15
C LEU A 463 -0.45 0.71 20.72
N ALA A 464 -1.33 1.36 21.51
CA ALA A 464 -1.00 2.60 22.17
C ALA A 464 0.18 2.44 23.15
N ASP A 465 0.17 1.39 23.99
CA ASP A 465 1.21 1.10 24.96
C ASP A 465 2.55 0.75 24.29
N GLY A 466 2.51 -0.02 23.18
CA GLY A 466 3.70 -0.39 22.41
C GLY A 466 4.39 0.83 21.79
N PHE A 467 3.62 1.85 21.38
CA PHE A 467 4.19 3.13 20.94
C PHE A 467 4.63 3.98 22.13
N ALA A 468 3.86 4.04 23.21
CA ALA A 468 4.20 4.85 24.39
C ALA A 468 5.55 4.47 25.00
N GLU A 469 5.87 3.18 25.12
CA GLU A 469 7.18 2.71 25.62
C GLU A 469 8.35 3.10 24.70
N VAL A 470 8.14 3.13 23.39
CA VAL A 470 9.16 3.60 22.45
C VAL A 470 9.33 5.11 22.53
N LEU A 471 8.24 5.89 22.61
CA LEU A 471 8.28 7.35 22.72
C LEU A 471 9.01 7.80 23.99
N ALA A 472 8.89 7.03 25.09
CA ALA A 472 9.58 7.32 26.35
C ALA A 472 11.12 7.35 26.20
N LEU A 473 11.70 6.64 25.21
CA LEU A 473 13.13 6.67 24.92
C LEU A 473 13.64 8.08 24.52
N GLY A 474 12.78 8.85 23.85
CA GLY A 474 13.12 10.23 23.47
C GLY A 474 13.07 11.21 24.63
N ARG A 475 12.23 10.95 25.65
CA ARG A 475 12.02 11.83 26.82
C ARG A 475 13.08 11.64 27.91
N SER A 476 13.70 10.47 27.99
CA SER A 476 14.66 10.14 29.06
C SER A 476 16.06 10.74 28.87
N ARG A 477 16.33 11.43 27.76
CA ARG A 477 17.63 12.04 27.43
C ARG A 477 17.59 13.56 27.19
N GLY A 478 16.46 14.20 27.43
CA GLY A 478 16.31 15.66 27.51
C GLY A 478 16.31 16.10 28.96
#